data_331f96f01ef32f4f48ac01b27a5e31b1
#
_entry.id   331f96f01ef32f4f48ac01b27a5e31b1
#
_cell.length_a   1.000
_cell.length_b   1.000
_cell.length_c   1.000
_cell.angle_alpha   90.00
_cell.angle_beta   90.00
_cell.angle_gamma   90.00
#
_symmetry.space_group_name_H-M   'P 1'
#
loop_
_entity.id
_entity.type
_entity.pdbx_description
1 polymer ?
#
loop_
_entity_poly.entity_id
_entity_poly.type
_entity_poly.pdbx_seq_one_letter_code
_entity_poly.pdbx_strand_id
1 'polypeptide(L)'
;MDSPLIFPRSIDAQEAQRRSAVDGRPVVFWRPGCKYCIRLRIRLSRSARQLHWVNIWRDPAGAAVVRAANDGNETVPTVVVAGQPHTNPDPGWVREQLLPFA
;
A
#
# COMPACT_ATOMS: atom_id res chain seq x y z
N MET A 1 19.55 8.67 2.11
CA MET A 1 19.59 7.46 2.93
C MET A 1 18.18 6.97 3.20
N ASP A 2 17.95 5.68 3.06
CA ASP A 2 16.61 5.13 3.16
C ASP A 2 16.35 4.57 4.56
N SER A 3 15.51 5.27 5.35
CA SER A 3 15.11 4.81 6.68
C SER A 3 13.88 3.90 6.56
N PRO A 4 13.88 2.71 7.20
CA PRO A 4 12.69 1.85 7.19
C PRO A 4 11.45 2.49 7.83
N LEU A 5 11.65 3.55 8.65
CA LEU A 5 10.54 4.28 9.28
C LEU A 5 10.01 5.40 8.39
N ILE A 6 10.73 5.76 7.32
CA ILE A 6 10.27 6.77 6.38
C ILE A 6 9.54 6.06 5.25
N PHE A 7 8.25 6.37 5.11
CA PHE A 7 7.44 5.81 4.03
C PHE A 7 7.79 6.46 2.70
N PRO A 8 7.69 5.71 1.59
CA PRO A 8 7.77 6.33 0.28
C PRO A 8 6.72 7.43 0.14
N ARG A 9 6.95 8.36 -0.77
CA ARG A 9 6.02 9.46 -0.99
C ARG A 9 4.65 8.92 -1.38
N SER A 10 3.61 9.38 -0.66
CA SER A 10 2.24 9.00 -0.97
C SER A 10 1.68 9.85 -2.10
N ILE A 11 0.87 9.21 -2.93
CA ILE A 11 0.10 9.84 -4.01
C ILE A 11 -1.38 9.58 -3.74
N ASP A 12 -2.28 10.26 -4.45
CA ASP A 12 -3.70 10.02 -4.27
C ASP A 12 -4.12 8.69 -4.90
N ALA A 13 -5.32 8.19 -4.52
CA ALA A 13 -5.78 6.88 -4.96
C ALA A 13 -5.98 6.82 -6.48
N GLN A 14 -6.47 7.89 -7.10
CA GLN A 14 -6.67 7.94 -8.53
C GLN A 14 -5.35 7.81 -9.28
N GLU A 15 -4.33 8.55 -8.85
CA GLU A 15 -3.01 8.48 -9.45
C GLU A 15 -2.37 7.10 -9.22
N ALA A 16 -2.54 6.53 -8.02
CA ALA A 16 -2.02 5.20 -7.72
C ALA A 16 -2.64 4.14 -8.64
N GLN A 17 -3.95 4.20 -8.82
CA GLN A 17 -4.65 3.27 -9.71
C GLN A 17 -4.20 3.43 -11.15
N ARG A 18 -4.01 4.67 -11.60
CA ARG A 18 -3.53 4.95 -12.95
C ARG A 18 -2.13 4.34 -13.17
N ARG A 19 -1.23 4.56 -12.22
CA ARG A 19 0.13 4.02 -12.31
C ARG A 19 0.13 2.50 -12.26
N SER A 20 -0.66 1.92 -11.37
CA SER A 20 -0.76 0.48 -11.22
C SER A 20 -1.33 -0.18 -12.48
N ALA A 21 -2.27 0.49 -13.16
CA ALA A 21 -2.81 -0.01 -14.42
C ALA A 21 -1.74 -0.08 -15.51
N VAL A 22 -0.72 0.80 -15.44
CA VAL A 22 0.37 0.84 -16.42
C VAL A 22 1.48 -0.16 -16.06
N ASP A 23 1.93 -0.15 -14.80
CA ASP A 23 3.11 -0.94 -14.39
C ASP A 23 2.78 -2.24 -13.69
N GLY A 24 1.53 -2.46 -13.30
CA GLY A 24 1.11 -3.70 -12.64
C GLY A 24 1.49 -3.81 -11.18
N ARG A 25 2.15 -2.81 -10.62
CA ARG A 25 2.63 -2.87 -9.24
C ARG A 25 1.50 -2.65 -8.25
N PRO A 26 1.55 -3.31 -7.08
CA PRO A 26 0.49 -3.16 -6.08
C PRO A 26 0.39 -1.76 -5.49
N VAL A 27 -0.81 -1.45 -4.97
CA VAL A 27 -1.10 -0.19 -4.28
C VAL A 27 -1.27 -0.49 -2.80
N VAL A 28 -0.58 0.25 -1.93
CA VAL A 28 -0.66 0.10 -0.48
C VAL A 28 -1.38 1.29 0.12
N PHE A 29 -2.52 1.02 0.75
CA PHE A 29 -3.26 2.03 1.51
C PHE A 29 -2.82 1.95 2.97
N TRP A 30 -2.42 3.08 3.54
CA TRP A 30 -1.85 3.14 4.87
C TRP A 30 -2.24 4.44 5.58
N ARG A 31 -1.93 4.53 6.85
CA ARG A 31 -2.05 5.79 7.60
C ARG A 31 -0.90 5.94 8.59
N PRO A 32 -0.56 7.19 8.98
CA PRO A 32 0.45 7.41 10.02
C PRO A 32 0.02 6.81 11.35
N GLY A 33 0.99 6.35 12.14
CA GLY A 33 0.75 5.80 13.48
C GLY A 33 0.20 4.38 13.51
N CYS A 34 0.02 3.75 12.35
CA CYS A 34 -0.48 2.37 12.28
C CYS A 34 0.70 1.40 12.42
N LYS A 35 0.71 0.62 13.50
CA LYS A 35 1.83 -0.30 13.78
C LYS A 35 1.99 -1.37 12.71
N TYR A 36 0.89 -1.84 12.13
CA TYR A 36 0.96 -2.84 11.07
C TYR A 36 1.46 -2.25 9.75
N CYS A 37 1.15 -0.98 9.50
CA CYS A 37 1.71 -0.27 8.35
C CYS A 37 3.22 -0.08 8.52
N ILE A 38 3.66 0.28 9.71
CA ILE A 38 5.07 0.44 10.04
C ILE A 38 5.79 -0.89 9.89
N ARG A 39 5.21 -1.97 10.41
CA ARG A 39 5.76 -3.31 10.26
C ARG A 39 5.93 -3.69 8.79
N LEU A 40 4.90 -3.45 7.99
CA LEU A 40 4.97 -3.75 6.55
C LEU A 40 6.10 -2.95 5.90
N ARG A 41 6.19 -1.66 6.19
CA ARG A 41 7.22 -0.79 5.62
C ARG A 41 8.63 -1.31 5.98
N ILE A 42 8.84 -1.65 7.24
CA ILE A 42 10.14 -2.15 7.70
C ILE A 42 10.49 -3.47 7.01
N ARG A 43 9.53 -4.40 6.97
CA ARG A 43 9.77 -5.73 6.40
C ARG A 43 10.00 -5.68 4.90
N LEU A 44 9.39 -4.73 4.19
CA LEU A 44 9.61 -4.54 2.76
C LEU A 44 10.96 -3.91 2.46
N SER A 45 11.51 -3.15 3.41
CA SER A 45 12.80 -2.49 3.23
C SER A 45 12.82 -1.69 1.94
N ARG A 46 13.81 -1.88 1.09
CA ARG A 46 13.93 -1.15 -0.20
C ARG A 46 12.82 -1.49 -1.18
N SER A 47 12.25 -2.67 -1.06
CA SER A 47 11.15 -3.10 -1.93
C SER A 47 9.93 -2.19 -1.81
N ALA A 48 9.78 -1.48 -0.69
CA ALA A 48 8.68 -0.56 -0.50
C ALA A 48 8.61 0.51 -1.60
N ARG A 49 9.74 0.88 -2.20
CA ARG A 49 9.79 1.88 -3.27
C ARG A 49 9.15 1.40 -4.57
N GLN A 50 8.98 0.09 -4.71
CA GLN A 50 8.37 -0.50 -5.91
C GLN A 50 6.86 -0.53 -5.86
N LEU A 51 6.27 -0.07 -4.76
CA LEU A 51 4.82 -0.04 -4.54
C LEU A 51 4.31 1.40 -4.66
N HIS A 52 3.01 1.53 -4.92
CA HIS A 52 2.36 2.83 -4.90
C HIS A 52 1.68 3.01 -3.54
N TRP A 53 2.00 4.09 -2.82
CA TRP A 53 1.52 4.31 -1.45
C TRP A 53 0.47 5.41 -1.43
N VAL A 54 -0.64 5.15 -0.72
CA VAL A 54 -1.75 6.10 -0.56
C VAL A 54 -2.01 6.29 0.93
N ASN A 55 -1.86 7.52 1.43
CA ASN A 55 -2.15 7.86 2.81
C ASN A 55 -3.63 8.21 2.93
N ILE A 56 -4.42 7.33 3.57
CA ILE A 56 -5.86 7.50 3.65
C ILE A 56 -6.30 8.69 4.52
N TRP A 57 -5.41 9.20 5.35
CA TRP A 57 -5.72 10.41 6.13
C TRP A 57 -5.69 11.67 5.27
N ARG A 58 -4.98 11.65 4.15
CA ARG A 58 -4.87 12.79 3.24
C ARG A 58 -5.73 12.64 2.00
N ASP A 59 -6.30 11.46 1.79
CA ASP A 59 -7.04 11.18 0.57
C ASP A 59 -8.37 10.48 0.90
N PRO A 60 -9.49 11.23 0.92
CA PRO A 60 -10.80 10.62 1.18
C PRO A 60 -11.18 9.52 0.20
N ALA A 61 -10.75 9.61 -1.05
CA ALA A 61 -11.01 8.57 -2.04
C ALA A 61 -10.25 7.29 -1.68
N GLY A 62 -9.04 7.41 -1.15
CA GLY A 62 -8.27 6.26 -0.66
C GLY A 62 -8.94 5.62 0.55
N ALA A 63 -9.44 6.43 1.47
CA ALA A 63 -10.17 5.92 2.63
C ALA A 63 -11.43 5.17 2.18
N ALA A 64 -12.12 5.66 1.15
CA ALA A 64 -13.31 4.99 0.63
C ALA A 64 -12.99 3.62 0.04
N VAL A 65 -11.86 3.48 -0.64
CA VAL A 65 -11.41 2.19 -1.17
C VAL A 65 -11.20 1.18 -0.04
N VAL A 66 -10.54 1.62 1.04
CA VAL A 66 -10.29 0.76 2.20
C VAL A 66 -11.60 0.34 2.88
N ARG A 67 -12.52 1.28 3.04
CA ARG A 67 -13.83 0.95 3.64
C ARG A 67 -14.61 -0.04 2.80
N ALA A 68 -14.58 0.12 1.47
CA ALA A 68 -15.27 -0.81 0.57
C ALA A 68 -14.70 -2.23 0.68
N ALA A 69 -13.42 -2.37 0.95
CA ALA A 69 -12.76 -3.66 1.07
C ALA A 69 -12.92 -4.29 2.46
N ASN A 70 -13.32 -3.52 3.48
CA ASN A 70 -13.28 -3.95 4.88
C ASN A 70 -14.61 -3.69 5.61
N ASP A 71 -15.72 -3.89 4.93
CA ASP A 71 -17.08 -3.77 5.51
C ASP A 71 -17.32 -2.42 6.18
N GLY A 72 -16.82 -1.35 5.59
CA GLY A 72 -16.98 0.00 6.10
C GLY A 72 -15.90 0.44 7.09
N ASN A 73 -14.94 -0.42 7.40
CA ASN A 73 -13.86 -0.10 8.33
C ASN A 73 -12.62 0.40 7.57
N GLU A 74 -11.91 1.34 8.17
CA GLU A 74 -10.66 1.85 7.60
C GLU A 74 -9.47 1.02 8.08
N THR A 75 -9.50 -0.27 7.80
CA THR A 75 -8.46 -1.21 8.23
C THR A 75 -7.26 -1.11 7.30
N VAL A 76 -6.13 -0.74 7.87
CA VAL A 76 -4.87 -0.60 7.12
C VAL A 76 -3.76 -1.43 7.78
N PRO A 77 -2.75 -1.87 7.03
CA PRO A 77 -2.59 -1.67 5.59
C PRO A 77 -3.55 -2.54 4.78
N THR A 78 -4.08 -2.00 3.69
CA THR A 78 -4.80 -2.77 2.68
C THR A 78 -3.99 -2.65 1.39
N VAL A 79 -3.63 -3.80 0.82
CA VAL A 79 -2.81 -3.86 -0.39
C VAL A 79 -3.64 -4.39 -1.53
N VAL A 80 -3.72 -3.62 -2.62
CA VAL A 80 -4.48 -4.01 -3.81
C VAL A 80 -3.51 -4.57 -4.84
N VAL A 81 -3.70 -5.83 -5.21
CA VAL A 81 -2.89 -6.52 -6.20
C VAL A 81 -3.81 -6.97 -7.33
N ALA A 82 -3.53 -6.51 -8.55
CA ALA A 82 -4.35 -6.84 -9.73
C ALA A 82 -5.84 -6.59 -9.49
N GLY A 83 -6.17 -5.48 -8.83
CA GLY A 83 -7.54 -5.10 -8.53
C GLY A 83 -8.17 -5.79 -7.33
N GLN A 84 -7.45 -6.69 -6.65
CA GLN A 84 -7.98 -7.44 -5.51
C GLN A 84 -7.39 -6.92 -4.20
N PRO A 85 -8.23 -6.50 -3.24
CA PRO A 85 -7.73 -6.01 -1.95
C PRO A 85 -7.34 -7.15 -1.02
N HIS A 86 -6.26 -6.93 -0.27
CA HIS A 86 -5.77 -7.86 0.75
C HIS A 86 -5.52 -7.07 2.02
N THR A 87 -6.22 -7.41 3.09
CA THR A 87 -6.15 -6.68 4.35
C THR A 87 -5.03 -7.23 5.22
N ASN A 88 -4.12 -6.35 5.62
CA ASN A 88 -2.97 -6.67 6.47
C ASN A 88 -2.24 -7.94 5.98
N PRO A 89 -1.82 -7.98 4.70
CA PRO A 89 -1.17 -9.18 4.17
C PRO A 89 0.22 -9.38 4.78
N ASP A 90 0.70 -10.60 4.76
CA ASP A 90 2.04 -10.91 5.20
C ASP A 90 3.07 -10.16 4.35
N PRO A 91 4.05 -9.49 4.96
CA PRO A 91 5.05 -8.74 4.20
C PRO A 91 5.83 -9.60 3.20
N GLY A 92 6.09 -10.86 3.52
CA GLY A 92 6.76 -11.78 2.60
C GLY A 92 5.91 -12.05 1.36
N TRP A 93 4.59 -12.20 1.56
CA TRP A 93 3.67 -12.38 0.44
C TRP A 93 3.65 -11.13 -0.45
N VAL A 94 3.64 -9.93 0.15
CA VAL A 94 3.68 -8.69 -0.64
C VAL A 94 4.96 -8.63 -1.46
N ARG A 95 6.10 -9.00 -0.86
CA ARG A 95 7.37 -9.02 -1.58
C ARG A 95 7.34 -9.98 -2.76
N GLU A 96 6.68 -11.13 -2.61
CA GLU A 96 6.52 -12.09 -3.71
C GLU A 96 5.77 -11.48 -4.89
N GLN A 97 4.82 -10.58 -4.63
CA GLN A 97 4.07 -9.92 -5.69
C GLN A 97 4.95 -8.97 -6.51
N LEU A 98 6.14 -8.66 -6.03
CA LEU A 98 7.09 -7.80 -6.74
C LEU A 98 8.10 -8.56 -7.57
N LEU A 99 8.16 -9.88 -7.46
CA LEU A 99 9.15 -10.68 -8.19
C LEU A 99 9.13 -10.45 -9.72
N PRO A 100 7.95 -10.29 -10.36
CA PRO A 100 7.93 -10.02 -11.81
C PRO A 100 8.59 -8.69 -12.20
N PHE A 101 8.80 -7.81 -11.26
CA PHE A 101 9.36 -6.46 -11.52
C PHE A 101 10.80 -6.31 -11.02
N ALA A 102 11.35 -7.35 -10.42
CA ALA A 102 12.68 -7.31 -9.83
C ALA A 102 13.78 -7.31 -10.91
#